data_cc2e04ccddb89cde7d3acd49e7ccee81
#
_entry.id   cc2e04ccddb89cde7d3acd49e7ccee81
#
_cell.length_a   1.000
_cell.length_b   1.000
_cell.length_c   1.000
_cell.angle_alpha   90.00
_cell.angle_beta   90.00
_cell.angle_gamma   90.00
#
_symmetry.space_group_name_H-M   'P 1'
#
loop_
_entity.id
_entity.type
_entity.pdbx_description
1 polymer ?
#
loop_
_entity_poly.entity_id
_entity_poly.type
_entity_poly.pdbx_seq_one_letter_code
_entity_poly.pdbx_strand_id
1 'polypeptide(L)'
;TFDKRGFCSACQWAEEKKKLDWNKRQNLLKDLLQKHKSNDLKYDCITTVSGGKDGSYVSHNIKNKYGMNPLTVTFRTSMETQLGKENLQSFIDRGYDHIHITGNSEAMRILNRIGLIEMGIPYYGWLAGIHTSVLRIALQMKIPLIFYSEDGEVEYGGDMKQLASYTDQPLPTQDD
;
A
#
# COMPACT_ATOMS: atom_id res chain seq x y z
N THR A 1 -9.01 -4.19 -21.51
CA THR A 1 -8.94 -4.05 -22.98
C THR A 1 -7.95 -5.06 -23.55
N PHE A 2 -8.12 -5.43 -24.82
CA PHE A 2 -7.20 -6.30 -25.55
C PHE A 2 -6.50 -5.49 -26.63
N ASP A 3 -5.23 -5.76 -26.86
CA ASP A 3 -4.49 -5.20 -28.00
C ASP A 3 -4.79 -5.95 -29.31
N LYS A 4 -4.18 -5.52 -30.41
CA LYS A 4 -4.37 -6.14 -31.72
C LYS A 4 -3.88 -7.59 -31.80
N ARG A 5 -3.05 -8.04 -30.86
CA ARG A 5 -2.53 -9.41 -30.72
C ARG A 5 -3.43 -10.29 -29.85
N GLY A 6 -4.50 -9.71 -29.26
CA GLY A 6 -5.38 -10.40 -28.31
C GLY A 6 -4.82 -10.47 -26.88
N PHE A 7 -3.80 -9.68 -26.54
CA PHE A 7 -3.25 -9.64 -25.19
C PHE A 7 -4.02 -8.65 -24.34
N CYS A 8 -4.45 -9.10 -23.15
CA CYS A 8 -5.12 -8.22 -22.18
C CYS A 8 -4.12 -7.23 -21.56
N SER A 9 -4.64 -6.17 -20.91
CA SER A 9 -3.82 -5.14 -20.27
C SER A 9 -2.79 -5.71 -19.30
N ALA A 10 -3.14 -6.74 -18.53
CA ALA A 10 -2.21 -7.38 -17.60
C ALA A 10 -1.04 -8.09 -18.32
N CYS A 11 -1.32 -8.76 -19.45
CA CYS A 11 -0.28 -9.36 -20.27
C CYS A 11 0.65 -8.32 -20.89
N GLN A 12 0.08 -7.22 -21.42
CA GLN A 12 0.85 -6.10 -21.95
C GLN A 12 1.76 -5.49 -20.86
N TRP A 13 1.22 -5.28 -19.67
CA TRP A 13 2.00 -4.78 -18.56
C TRP A 13 3.11 -5.76 -18.12
N ALA A 14 2.86 -7.05 -18.15
CA ALA A 14 3.90 -8.05 -17.88
C ALA A 14 5.07 -7.98 -18.89
N GLU A 15 4.80 -7.63 -20.16
CA GLU A 15 5.84 -7.37 -21.16
C GLU A 15 6.61 -6.07 -20.85
N GLU A 16 5.90 -4.99 -20.49
CA GLU A 16 6.53 -3.71 -20.15
C GLU A 16 7.42 -3.82 -18.89
N LYS A 17 6.97 -4.56 -17.87
CA LYS A 17 7.79 -4.81 -16.67
C LYS A 17 9.16 -5.42 -16.97
N LYS A 18 9.30 -6.18 -18.04
CA LYS A 18 10.60 -6.77 -18.46
C LYS A 18 11.58 -5.74 -19.02
N LYS A 19 11.09 -4.59 -19.48
CA LYS A 19 11.91 -3.50 -20.03
C LYS A 19 12.40 -2.53 -18.96
N LEU A 20 11.86 -2.61 -17.74
CA LEU A 20 12.24 -1.72 -16.65
C LEU A 20 13.64 -2.04 -16.13
N ASP A 21 14.46 -1.00 -15.91
CA ASP A 21 15.72 -1.12 -15.19
C ASP A 21 15.48 -1.24 -13.68
N TRP A 22 15.34 -2.50 -13.24
CA TRP A 22 15.09 -2.83 -11.84
C TRP A 22 16.25 -2.44 -10.93
N ASN A 23 17.49 -2.40 -11.42
CA ASN A 23 18.66 -1.97 -10.64
C ASN A 23 18.57 -0.47 -10.36
N LYS A 24 18.24 0.33 -11.36
CA LYS A 24 18.01 1.77 -11.20
C LYS A 24 16.88 2.02 -10.19
N ARG A 25 15.74 1.32 -10.32
CA ARG A 25 14.62 1.46 -9.39
C ARG A 25 14.98 1.05 -7.96
N GLN A 26 15.76 -0.01 -7.80
CA GLN A 26 16.24 -0.42 -6.48
C GLN A 26 17.15 0.63 -5.85
N ASN A 27 18.00 1.29 -6.63
CA ASN A 27 18.84 2.36 -6.11
C ASN A 27 18.02 3.58 -5.71
N LEU A 28 17.05 4.00 -6.53
CA LEU A 28 16.10 5.06 -6.16
C LEU A 28 15.37 4.76 -4.86
N LEU A 29 14.92 3.51 -4.67
CA LEU A 29 14.30 3.10 -3.40
C LEU A 29 15.28 3.21 -2.23
N LYS A 30 16.53 2.77 -2.39
CA LYS A 30 17.54 2.89 -1.32
C LYS A 30 17.80 4.35 -0.95
N ASP A 31 17.92 5.23 -1.95
CA ASP A 31 18.13 6.66 -1.72
C ASP A 31 16.96 7.29 -0.97
N LEU A 32 15.72 6.96 -1.37
CA LEU A 32 14.53 7.40 -0.67
C LEU A 32 14.51 6.93 0.79
N LEU A 33 14.78 5.65 1.03
CA LEU A 33 14.81 5.09 2.38
C LEU A 33 15.90 5.73 3.23
N GLN A 34 17.09 5.93 2.67
CA GLN A 34 18.21 6.58 3.38
C GLN A 34 17.87 8.03 3.77
N LYS A 35 17.16 8.76 2.90
CA LYS A 35 16.71 10.14 3.18
C LYS A 35 15.76 10.21 4.36
N HIS A 36 14.92 9.20 4.56
CA HIS A 36 13.90 9.17 5.60
C HIS A 36 14.26 8.31 6.82
N LYS A 37 15.44 7.68 6.82
CA LYS A 37 15.89 6.89 7.95
C LYS A 37 16.22 7.80 9.14
N SER A 38 15.53 7.60 10.25
CA SER A 38 15.80 8.31 11.51
C SER A 38 16.96 7.64 12.26
N ASN A 39 17.77 8.45 12.93
CA ASN A 39 18.77 7.97 13.88
C ASN A 39 18.20 7.89 15.32
N ASP A 40 17.00 8.43 15.52
CA ASP A 40 16.27 8.38 16.78
C ASP A 40 15.41 7.09 16.80
N LEU A 41 14.91 6.69 17.96
CA LEU A 41 13.97 5.56 18.12
C LEU A 41 12.56 5.88 17.58
N LYS A 42 12.45 6.70 16.54
CA LYS A 42 11.20 7.06 15.88
C LYS A 42 10.90 6.11 14.73
N TYR A 43 9.65 6.09 14.32
CA TYR A 43 9.27 5.36 13.10
C TYR A 43 9.73 6.13 11.85
N ASP A 44 10.39 5.41 10.95
CA ASP A 44 10.88 5.96 9.68
C ASP A 44 9.78 6.05 8.63
N CYS A 45 8.84 5.12 8.69
CA CYS A 45 7.76 5.01 7.73
C CYS A 45 6.55 4.28 8.32
N ILE A 46 5.42 4.37 7.61
CA ILE A 46 4.26 3.51 7.82
C ILE A 46 4.22 2.45 6.72
N THR A 47 3.89 1.22 7.06
CA THR A 47 3.52 0.18 6.11
C THR A 47 2.10 -0.31 6.37
N THR A 48 1.29 -0.45 5.32
CA THR A 48 -0.07 -0.96 5.46
C THR A 48 -0.07 -2.49 5.41
N VAL A 49 -0.76 -3.12 6.34
CA VAL A 49 -0.85 -4.58 6.45
C VAL A 49 -2.29 -5.01 6.70
N SER A 50 -2.68 -6.17 6.19
CA SER A 50 -4.03 -6.73 6.36
C SER A 50 -4.00 -8.21 6.82
N GLY A 51 -2.83 -8.75 7.07
CA GLY A 51 -2.60 -10.19 7.24
C GLY A 51 -2.42 -10.94 5.91
N GLY A 52 -2.46 -10.22 4.79
CA GLY A 52 -2.15 -10.75 3.45
C GLY A 52 -0.65 -10.81 3.16
N LYS A 53 -0.30 -11.46 2.05
CA LYS A 53 1.10 -11.68 1.65
C LYS A 53 1.84 -10.38 1.30
N ASP A 54 1.18 -9.44 0.64
CA ASP A 54 1.82 -8.26 0.05
C ASP A 54 2.26 -7.28 1.13
N GLY A 55 1.38 -6.91 2.07
CA GLY A 55 1.72 -6.06 3.22
C GLY A 55 2.80 -6.68 4.11
N SER A 56 2.72 -7.98 4.33
CA SER A 56 3.73 -8.72 5.11
C SER A 56 5.09 -8.71 4.40
N TYR A 57 5.11 -8.92 3.08
CA TYR A 57 6.33 -8.90 2.28
C TYR A 57 7.00 -7.52 2.25
N VAL A 58 6.21 -6.46 2.00
CA VAL A 58 6.71 -5.08 1.99
C VAL A 58 7.29 -4.74 3.35
N SER A 59 6.54 -4.95 4.43
CA SER A 59 6.99 -4.65 5.81
C SER A 59 8.24 -5.44 6.18
N HIS A 60 8.31 -6.72 5.81
CA HIS A 60 9.48 -7.56 6.05
C HIS A 60 10.74 -7.00 5.35
N ASN A 61 10.62 -6.64 4.08
CA ASN A 61 11.77 -6.08 3.35
C ASN A 61 12.20 -4.72 3.91
N ILE A 62 11.25 -3.83 4.18
CA ILE A 62 11.52 -2.52 4.77
C ILE A 62 12.29 -2.65 6.09
N LYS A 63 11.85 -3.54 6.97
CA LYS A 63 12.50 -3.77 8.27
C LYS A 63 13.81 -4.53 8.14
N ASN A 64 13.79 -5.72 7.52
CA ASN A 64 14.91 -6.66 7.62
C ASN A 64 15.96 -6.48 6.51
N LYS A 65 15.55 -6.11 5.30
CA LYS A 65 16.48 -5.89 4.19
C LYS A 65 17.07 -4.48 4.19
N TYR A 66 16.23 -3.48 4.52
CA TYR A 66 16.64 -2.08 4.47
C TYR A 66 16.91 -1.46 5.84
N GLY A 67 16.63 -2.16 6.93
CA GLY A 67 16.92 -1.73 8.30
C GLY A 67 16.16 -0.49 8.73
N MET A 68 14.95 -0.29 8.20
CA MET A 68 14.04 0.77 8.61
C MET A 68 13.24 0.36 9.85
N ASN A 69 12.68 1.32 10.56
CA ASN A 69 11.76 1.10 11.68
C ASN A 69 10.32 1.44 11.27
N PRO A 70 9.55 0.49 10.67
CA PRO A 70 8.20 0.75 10.22
C PRO A 70 7.19 0.67 11.36
N LEU A 71 6.25 1.62 11.42
CA LEU A 71 4.97 1.45 12.10
C LEU A 71 4.00 0.76 11.15
N THR A 72 3.43 -0.36 11.56
CA THR A 72 2.46 -1.07 10.73
C THR A 72 1.03 -0.65 11.08
N VAL A 73 0.17 -0.51 10.08
CA VAL A 73 -1.21 -0.02 10.27
C VAL A 73 -2.19 -0.90 9.51
N THR A 74 -3.26 -1.28 10.18
CA THR A 74 -4.42 -1.96 9.57
C THR A 74 -5.69 -1.13 9.81
N PHE A 75 -6.47 -0.92 8.77
CA PHE A 75 -7.86 -0.52 8.91
C PHE A 75 -8.76 -1.76 8.75
N ARG A 76 -9.54 -2.05 9.78
CA ARG A 76 -10.36 -3.26 9.87
C ARG A 76 -11.33 -3.38 8.70
N THR A 77 -11.34 -4.52 8.04
CA THR A 77 -12.33 -4.82 7.01
C THR A 77 -13.70 -5.10 7.64
N SER A 78 -14.77 -4.89 6.88
CA SER A 78 -16.14 -5.18 7.35
C SER A 78 -16.41 -6.69 7.53
N MET A 79 -15.66 -7.54 6.82
CA MET A 79 -15.83 -8.99 6.78
C MET A 79 -14.50 -9.71 6.98
N GLU A 80 -13.99 -9.68 8.21
CA GLU A 80 -12.76 -10.40 8.56
C GLU A 80 -13.02 -11.91 8.65
N THR A 81 -12.14 -12.67 7.98
CA THR A 81 -12.10 -14.12 8.19
C THR A 81 -11.27 -14.47 9.43
N GLN A 82 -11.52 -15.64 10.03
CA GLN A 82 -10.73 -16.11 11.15
C GLN A 82 -9.25 -16.28 10.75
N LEU A 83 -8.99 -16.85 9.59
CA LEU A 83 -7.63 -17.01 9.05
C LEU A 83 -6.93 -15.66 8.87
N GLY A 84 -7.64 -14.62 8.38
CA GLY A 84 -7.09 -13.28 8.23
C GLY A 84 -6.65 -12.67 9.56
N LYS A 85 -7.42 -12.87 10.62
CA LYS A 85 -7.07 -12.44 11.99
C LYS A 85 -5.82 -13.16 12.51
N GLU A 86 -5.78 -14.47 12.34
CA GLU A 86 -4.65 -15.30 12.76
C GLU A 86 -3.36 -14.91 12.03
N ASN A 87 -3.45 -14.66 10.71
CA ASN A 87 -2.33 -14.20 9.91
C ASN A 87 -1.81 -12.83 10.36
N LEU A 88 -2.73 -11.88 10.61
CA LEU A 88 -2.36 -10.56 11.10
C LEU A 88 -1.71 -10.64 12.48
N GLN A 89 -2.27 -11.43 13.40
CA GLN A 89 -1.68 -11.62 14.72
C GLN A 89 -0.30 -12.27 14.62
N SER A 90 -0.17 -13.33 13.81
CA SER A 90 1.13 -13.98 13.57
C SER A 90 2.18 -13.03 13.00
N PHE A 91 1.75 -12.07 12.15
CA PHE A 91 2.63 -11.02 11.63
C PHE A 91 3.07 -10.07 12.76
N ILE A 92 2.14 -9.59 13.58
CA ILE A 92 2.43 -8.68 14.71
C ILE A 92 3.40 -9.32 15.70
N ASP A 93 3.18 -10.59 16.04
CA ASP A 93 4.01 -11.37 16.97
C ASP A 93 5.46 -11.53 16.50
N ARG A 94 5.76 -11.23 15.24
CA ARG A 94 7.14 -11.15 14.71
C ARG A 94 7.88 -9.87 15.10
N GLY A 95 7.32 -9.07 16.01
CA GLY A 95 7.96 -7.89 16.58
C GLY A 95 7.76 -6.63 15.76
N TYR A 96 6.54 -6.42 15.25
CA TYR A 96 6.13 -5.18 14.64
C TYR A 96 5.25 -4.37 15.58
N ASP A 97 5.55 -3.08 15.72
CA ASP A 97 4.61 -2.14 16.32
C ASP A 97 3.43 -1.95 15.36
N HIS A 98 2.21 -2.02 15.92
CA HIS A 98 1.01 -2.09 15.10
C HIS A 98 -0.14 -1.22 15.65
N ILE A 99 -0.79 -0.51 14.75
CA ILE A 99 -2.05 0.20 15.04
C ILE A 99 -3.19 -0.46 14.26
N HIS A 100 -4.18 -0.97 14.97
CA HIS A 100 -5.40 -1.50 14.38
C HIS A 100 -6.54 -0.49 14.56
N ILE A 101 -7.09 -0.01 13.45
CA ILE A 101 -8.15 0.98 13.41
C ILE A 101 -9.46 0.30 13.05
N THR A 102 -10.49 0.56 13.84
CA THR A 102 -11.84 0.12 13.53
C THR A 102 -12.71 1.34 13.22
N GLY A 103 -13.30 1.38 12.04
CA GLY A 103 -14.26 2.41 11.65
C GLY A 103 -15.58 2.27 12.45
N ASN A 104 -16.31 3.39 12.60
CA ASN A 104 -17.66 3.35 13.15
C ASN A 104 -18.55 2.47 12.27
N SER A 105 -19.17 1.44 12.84
CA SER A 105 -19.93 0.42 12.09
C SER A 105 -21.12 0.99 11.32
N GLU A 106 -21.81 1.99 11.89
CA GLU A 106 -22.95 2.64 11.22
C GLU A 106 -22.47 3.49 10.04
N ALA A 107 -21.40 4.27 10.21
CA ALA A 107 -20.81 5.04 9.12
C ALA A 107 -20.31 4.10 8.00
N MET A 108 -19.66 3.01 8.34
CA MET A 108 -19.22 2.00 7.37
C MET A 108 -20.38 1.39 6.58
N ARG A 109 -21.47 1.07 7.27
CA ARG A 109 -22.69 0.53 6.65
C ARG A 109 -23.30 1.52 5.64
N ILE A 110 -23.39 2.79 6.03
CA ILE A 110 -23.93 3.85 5.16
C ILE A 110 -23.02 4.05 3.94
N LEU A 111 -21.74 4.21 4.14
CA LEU A 111 -20.76 4.43 3.06
C LEU A 111 -20.71 3.23 2.09
N ASN A 112 -20.72 2.01 2.60
CA ASN A 112 -20.73 0.81 1.76
C ASN A 112 -22.03 0.71 0.95
N ARG A 113 -23.18 1.09 1.54
CA ARG A 113 -24.46 1.13 0.83
C ARG A 113 -24.45 2.18 -0.30
N ILE A 114 -23.97 3.39 -0.01
CA ILE A 114 -23.83 4.46 -1.02
C ILE A 114 -22.88 4.00 -2.12
N GLY A 115 -21.71 3.48 -1.75
CA GLY A 115 -20.74 2.97 -2.70
C GLY A 115 -21.30 1.88 -3.61
N LEU A 116 -22.10 0.96 -3.08
CA LEU A 116 -22.76 -0.07 -3.89
C LEU A 116 -23.77 0.53 -4.86
N ILE A 117 -24.65 1.43 -4.39
CA ILE A 117 -25.76 1.98 -5.18
C ILE A 117 -25.24 2.93 -6.26
N GLU A 118 -24.35 3.87 -5.90
CA GLU A 118 -23.92 4.97 -6.77
C GLU A 118 -22.70 4.60 -7.65
N MET A 119 -21.86 3.67 -7.19
CA MET A 119 -20.57 3.39 -7.86
C MET A 119 -20.33 1.89 -8.14
N GLY A 120 -21.22 1.00 -7.69
CA GLY A 120 -20.99 -0.44 -7.79
C GLY A 120 -19.88 -0.97 -6.88
N ILE A 121 -19.46 -0.21 -5.84
CA ILE A 121 -18.35 -0.55 -4.93
C ILE A 121 -18.88 -0.86 -3.54
N PRO A 122 -19.13 -2.13 -3.18
CA PRO A 122 -19.75 -2.51 -1.89
C PRO A 122 -18.85 -2.31 -0.67
N TYR A 123 -17.58 -2.00 -0.86
CA TYR A 123 -16.59 -1.79 0.20
C TYR A 123 -16.00 -0.36 0.22
N TYR A 124 -16.74 0.60 -0.32
CA TYR A 124 -16.30 2.00 -0.43
C TYR A 124 -15.89 2.63 0.90
N GLY A 125 -16.66 2.36 1.98
CA GLY A 125 -16.32 2.86 3.31
C GLY A 125 -14.98 2.33 3.82
N TRP A 126 -14.64 1.08 3.50
CA TRP A 126 -13.35 0.50 3.83
C TRP A 126 -12.21 1.14 3.02
N LEU A 127 -12.38 1.36 1.72
CA LEU A 127 -11.40 2.08 0.90
C LEU A 127 -11.13 3.48 1.44
N ALA A 128 -12.18 4.25 1.71
CA ALA A 128 -12.05 5.57 2.31
C ALA A 128 -11.33 5.52 3.67
N GLY A 129 -11.66 4.51 4.48
CA GLY A 129 -11.05 4.27 5.78
C GLY A 129 -9.55 3.99 5.70
N ILE A 130 -9.10 3.14 4.79
CA ILE A 130 -7.67 2.84 4.59
C ILE A 130 -6.90 4.14 4.30
N HIS A 131 -7.30 4.87 3.26
CA HIS A 131 -6.54 6.03 2.81
C HIS A 131 -6.55 7.15 3.87
N THR A 132 -7.71 7.51 4.39
CA THR A 132 -7.84 8.63 5.34
C THR A 132 -7.16 8.34 6.68
N SER A 133 -7.28 7.11 7.20
CA SER A 133 -6.74 6.76 8.51
C SER A 133 -5.23 6.70 8.52
N VAL A 134 -4.62 6.11 7.49
CA VAL A 134 -3.17 6.00 7.38
C VAL A 134 -2.53 7.38 7.25
N LEU A 135 -3.09 8.25 6.38
CA LEU A 135 -2.63 9.63 6.26
C LEU A 135 -2.77 10.43 7.57
N ARG A 136 -3.89 10.24 8.29
CA ARG A 136 -4.10 10.88 9.58
C ARG A 136 -3.06 10.47 10.61
N ILE A 137 -2.73 9.17 10.70
CA ILE A 137 -1.68 8.69 11.60
C ILE A 137 -0.33 9.25 11.19
N ALA A 138 0.00 9.24 9.90
CA ALA A 138 1.26 9.79 9.40
C ALA A 138 1.44 11.25 9.81
N LEU A 139 0.41 12.07 9.62
CA LEU A 139 0.42 13.48 10.01
C LEU A 139 0.52 13.68 11.54
N GLN A 140 -0.27 12.93 12.32
CA GLN A 140 -0.27 13.05 13.79
C GLN A 140 1.05 12.62 14.41
N MET A 141 1.66 11.57 13.89
CA MET A 141 2.94 11.04 14.38
C MET A 141 4.15 11.65 13.67
N LYS A 142 3.93 12.53 12.68
CA LYS A 142 4.97 13.18 11.88
C LYS A 142 5.89 12.15 11.19
N ILE A 143 5.28 11.08 10.65
CA ILE A 143 5.97 10.06 9.88
C ILE A 143 5.88 10.45 8.39
N PRO A 144 7.00 10.75 7.73
CA PRO A 144 6.99 11.39 6.41
C PRO A 144 6.77 10.43 5.24
N LEU A 145 6.85 9.11 5.46
CA LEU A 145 6.86 8.11 4.41
C LEU A 145 5.82 7.03 4.66
N ILE A 146 5.01 6.72 3.64
CA ILE A 146 4.00 5.66 3.70
C ILE A 146 4.23 4.70 2.54
N PHE A 147 4.26 3.40 2.85
CA PHE A 147 4.26 2.32 1.86
C PHE A 147 2.89 1.66 1.83
N TYR A 148 2.19 1.82 0.74
CA TYR A 148 1.05 0.98 0.39
C TYR A 148 1.57 -0.28 -0.29
N SER A 149 1.01 -1.43 0.07
CA SER A 149 1.47 -2.73 -0.43
C SER A 149 0.68 -3.24 -1.62
N GLU A 150 -0.31 -2.47 -2.07
CA GLU A 150 -1.16 -2.82 -3.20
C GLU A 150 -1.28 -1.63 -4.14
N ASP A 151 -1.10 -1.91 -5.43
CA ASP A 151 -1.32 -0.98 -6.51
C ASP A 151 -1.98 -1.76 -7.66
N GLY A 152 -3.30 -1.65 -7.74
CA GLY A 152 -4.10 -2.43 -8.69
C GLY A 152 -3.73 -2.16 -10.15
N GLU A 153 -3.29 -0.95 -10.48
CA GLU A 153 -2.88 -0.61 -11.86
C GLU A 153 -1.56 -1.31 -12.22
N VAL A 154 -0.61 -1.36 -11.31
CA VAL A 154 0.67 -2.05 -11.51
C VAL A 154 0.48 -3.57 -11.52
N GLU A 155 -0.49 -4.11 -10.79
CA GLU A 155 -0.73 -5.55 -10.73
C GLU A 155 -1.48 -6.07 -11.96
N TYR A 156 -2.57 -5.41 -12.32
CA TYR A 156 -3.53 -5.92 -13.31
C TYR A 156 -3.47 -5.21 -14.66
N GLY A 157 -2.67 -4.15 -14.78
CA GLY A 157 -2.62 -3.29 -15.94
C GLY A 157 -3.87 -2.41 -16.06
N GLY A 158 -3.67 -1.11 -16.09
CA GLY A 158 -4.70 -0.10 -16.31
C GLY A 158 -4.60 0.52 -17.69
N ASP A 159 -4.79 1.84 -17.76
CA ASP A 159 -4.46 2.60 -18.97
C ASP A 159 -2.94 2.67 -19.14
N MET A 160 -2.44 2.06 -20.21
CA MET A 160 -1.01 1.99 -20.50
C MET A 160 -0.34 3.37 -20.59
N LYS A 161 -1.10 4.43 -20.90
CA LYS A 161 -0.58 5.80 -20.90
C LYS A 161 -0.35 6.32 -19.48
N GLN A 162 -1.23 5.98 -18.54
CA GLN A 162 -1.04 6.31 -17.13
C GLN A 162 0.11 5.51 -16.53
N LEU A 163 0.19 4.21 -16.82
CA LEU A 163 1.30 3.36 -16.36
C LEU A 163 2.66 3.86 -16.86
N ALA A 164 2.77 4.32 -18.10
CA ALA A 164 3.98 4.92 -18.63
C ALA A 164 4.37 6.19 -17.84
N SER A 165 3.40 7.02 -17.42
CA SER A 165 3.68 8.21 -16.63
C SER A 165 4.25 7.91 -15.24
N TYR A 166 3.85 6.81 -14.60
CA TYR A 166 4.41 6.37 -13.31
C TYR A 166 5.83 5.84 -13.41
N THR A 167 6.23 5.33 -14.57
CA THR A 167 7.60 4.79 -14.77
C THR A 167 8.64 5.88 -14.98
N ASP A 168 8.23 7.04 -15.50
CA ASP A 168 9.12 8.14 -15.87
C ASP A 168 9.08 9.34 -14.90
N GLN A 169 8.14 9.35 -13.94
CA GLN A 169 8.08 10.43 -12.96
C GLN A 169 9.25 10.35 -11.97
N PRO A 170 9.93 11.46 -11.71
CA PRO A 170 10.84 11.55 -10.58
C PRO A 170 10.06 11.34 -9.27
N LEU A 171 10.72 10.78 -8.27
CA LEU A 171 10.15 10.70 -6.93
C LEU A 171 9.75 12.10 -6.47
N PRO A 172 8.59 12.26 -5.75
CA PRO A 172 8.19 13.54 -5.21
C PRO A 172 9.32 14.19 -4.43
N THR A 173 9.59 15.45 -4.71
CA THR A 173 10.54 16.25 -3.93
C THR A 173 9.81 16.90 -2.75
N GLN A 174 10.57 17.34 -1.74
CA GLN A 174 9.98 17.96 -0.54
C GLN A 174 9.28 19.31 -0.82
N ASP A 175 9.41 19.84 -2.02
CA ASP A 175 8.89 21.14 -2.44
C ASP A 175 7.58 21.03 -3.25
N ASP A 176 7.06 19.80 -3.45
CA ASP A 176 5.77 19.49 -4.06
C ASP A 176 4.74 19.12 -2.99
#